data_947838c0598b7e1caf1d866bc255165a
#
_entry.id   947838c0598b7e1caf1d866bc255165a
#
_cell.length_a   1.000
_cell.length_b   1.000
_cell.length_c   1.000
_cell.angle_alpha   90.00
_cell.angle_beta   90.00
_cell.angle_gamma   90.00
#
_symmetry.space_group_name_H-M   'P 1'
#
loop_
_entity.id
_entity.type
_entity.pdbx_description
1 polymer ?
#
loop_
_entity_poly.entity_id
_entity_poly.type
_entity_poly.pdbx_seq_one_letter_code
_entity_poly.pdbx_strand_id
1 'polypeptide(L)'
;MPADLDFDGERYVPGMPGEIAYEHWHRYAFARRFAAGRRVLDAACGEGYGTALLAAAAADSVGVDVDPAVVAHARARHGERARLRYQEGSVIALPFAAASFDLVVSFETIEHLAGGDQPRMLAQFARVLAPGGVLLLSSPNKRRYSDERNFRNPFHRHELYRDDLARLLDRDFPHRRWFHQQPLYASALWSEDPAGSAGACEAWVGDAGTVAPITVAEGIYFVVVAAGAPDSLASAGPGVSLFTDSGDSEFIRARANAAEVLRQDALLKERDAALGRQAAHVAHLEELVAARERIVQERDAELAAVNAARESAEQALAAAHAARDEATGEARHTRDESRATLARRDADLARARHAATAMQGEQRRLEAALQAQERMIAYQQSVHGWLRLPWLRLKLRWQRWRGN
;
A
#
# COMPACT_ATOMS: atom_id res chain seq x y z
N MET A 1 -11.38 2.91 28.03
CA MET A 1 -10.84 3.46 26.77
C MET A 1 -11.99 3.51 25.80
N PRO A 2 -12.27 4.61 25.08
CA PRO A 2 -13.21 4.55 23.98
C PRO A 2 -12.71 3.51 22.98
N ALA A 3 -13.64 2.77 22.36
CA ALA A 3 -13.27 1.83 21.29
C ALA A 3 -12.60 2.62 20.16
N ASP A 4 -11.52 2.08 19.60
CA ASP A 4 -10.92 2.65 18.40
C ASP A 4 -11.97 2.60 17.28
N LEU A 5 -12.04 3.66 16.46
CA LEU A 5 -12.85 3.62 15.25
C LEU A 5 -12.26 2.61 14.28
N ASP A 6 -13.14 1.84 13.63
CA ASP A 6 -12.69 0.94 12.57
C ASP A 6 -12.06 1.73 11.43
N PHE A 7 -10.92 1.26 10.93
CA PHE A 7 -10.27 1.85 9.78
C PHE A 7 -11.10 1.57 8.51
N ASP A 8 -11.66 2.62 7.95
CA ASP A 8 -12.49 2.55 6.74
C ASP A 8 -11.68 2.54 5.42
N GLY A 9 -10.36 2.61 5.51
CA GLY A 9 -9.46 2.65 4.35
C GLY A 9 -9.08 4.06 3.90
N GLU A 10 -9.65 5.10 4.48
CA GLU A 10 -9.46 6.49 4.09
C GLU A 10 -8.83 7.33 5.21
N ARG A 11 -9.41 7.28 6.39
CA ARG A 11 -9.03 8.12 7.52
C ARG A 11 -7.79 7.57 8.23
N TYR A 12 -6.78 8.41 8.43
CA TYR A 12 -5.66 8.02 9.29
C TYR A 12 -6.11 7.86 10.75
N VAL A 13 -5.87 6.69 11.31
CA VAL A 13 -6.10 6.37 12.72
C VAL A 13 -4.76 6.38 13.45
N PRO A 14 -4.58 7.17 14.53
CA PRO A 14 -3.35 7.19 15.30
C PRO A 14 -2.98 5.79 15.83
N GLY A 15 -1.75 5.37 15.56
CA GLY A 15 -1.27 4.02 15.89
C GLY A 15 -1.18 3.10 14.68
N MET A 16 -1.79 3.45 13.56
CA MET A 16 -1.52 2.76 12.30
C MET A 16 -0.09 3.04 11.84
N PRO A 17 0.69 1.98 11.55
CA PRO A 17 2.02 2.14 11.01
C PRO A 17 1.95 2.53 9.53
N GLY A 18 3.00 3.16 9.01
CA GLY A 18 3.14 3.43 7.60
C GLY A 18 3.46 4.87 7.26
N GLU A 19 3.70 5.08 5.98
CA GLU A 19 4.02 6.40 5.43
C GLU A 19 2.95 7.44 5.79
N ILE A 20 1.68 7.03 5.81
CA ILE A 20 0.54 7.90 6.15
C ILE A 20 0.70 8.53 7.54
N ALA A 21 1.22 7.78 8.52
CA ALA A 21 1.48 8.32 9.86
C ALA A 21 2.48 9.48 9.81
N TYR A 22 3.60 9.28 9.08
CA TYR A 22 4.62 10.31 8.92
C TYR A 22 4.08 11.54 8.19
N GLU A 23 3.27 11.33 7.16
CA GLU A 23 2.65 12.41 6.39
C GLU A 23 1.76 13.28 7.27
N HIS A 24 0.88 12.65 8.03
CA HIS A 24 -0.06 13.34 8.91
C HIS A 24 0.63 14.04 10.08
N TRP A 25 1.48 13.33 10.82
CA TRP A 25 2.21 13.94 11.94
C TRP A 25 3.09 15.09 11.49
N HIS A 26 3.74 14.97 10.33
CA HIS A 26 4.56 16.04 9.78
C HIS A 26 3.75 17.29 9.46
N ARG A 27 2.61 17.14 8.78
CA ARG A 27 1.73 18.29 8.44
C ARG A 27 1.30 19.04 9.71
N TYR A 28 0.86 18.32 10.73
CA TYR A 28 0.44 18.95 11.97
C TYR A 28 1.61 19.54 12.77
N ALA A 29 2.75 18.89 12.77
CA ALA A 29 3.95 19.45 13.39
C ALA A 29 4.43 20.72 12.66
N PHE A 30 4.34 20.76 11.33
CA PHE A 30 4.58 21.96 10.53
C PHE A 30 3.54 23.06 10.84
N ALA A 31 2.26 22.71 10.93
CA ALA A 31 1.17 23.64 11.24
C ALA A 31 1.28 24.24 12.64
N ARG A 32 1.79 23.48 13.62
CA ARG A 32 1.93 23.92 15.01
C ARG A 32 2.69 25.24 15.17
N ARG A 33 3.67 25.52 14.32
CA ARG A 33 4.42 26.80 14.34
C ARG A 33 3.54 28.00 14.06
N PHE A 34 2.47 27.81 13.26
CA PHE A 34 1.51 28.85 12.94
C PHE A 34 0.41 28.99 14.01
N ALA A 35 0.27 28.00 14.89
CA ALA A 35 -0.78 27.96 15.89
C ALA A 35 -0.47 28.79 17.16
N ALA A 36 0.80 29.13 17.38
CA ALA A 36 1.22 29.79 18.64
C ALA A 36 0.44 31.05 18.94
N GLY A 37 -0.30 31.04 20.06
CA GLY A 37 -1.11 32.17 20.54
C GLY A 37 -2.32 32.52 19.68
N ARG A 38 -2.71 31.70 18.70
CA ARG A 38 -3.78 31.93 17.74
C ARG A 38 -5.05 31.15 18.06
N ARG A 39 -6.17 31.62 17.55
CA ARG A 39 -7.44 30.87 17.48
C ARG A 39 -7.38 30.01 16.23
N VAL A 40 -7.42 28.69 16.41
CA VAL A 40 -7.20 27.70 15.36
C VAL A 40 -8.49 26.95 15.05
N LEU A 41 -8.81 26.83 13.77
CA LEU A 41 -9.79 25.89 13.25
C LEU A 41 -9.04 24.76 12.52
N ASP A 42 -9.29 23.53 12.92
CA ASP A 42 -8.88 22.31 12.22
C ASP A 42 -10.12 21.76 11.49
N ALA A 43 -10.18 21.99 10.19
CA ALA A 43 -11.36 21.74 9.36
C ALA A 43 -11.24 20.37 8.67
N ALA A 44 -12.17 19.46 8.93
CA ALA A 44 -12.15 18.02 8.71
C ALA A 44 -11.07 17.36 9.58
N CYS A 45 -11.24 17.51 10.92
CA CYS A 45 -10.22 17.14 11.90
C CYS A 45 -10.09 15.61 12.11
N GLY A 46 -10.99 14.79 11.55
CA GLY A 46 -11.02 13.36 11.75
C GLY A 46 -11.04 13.01 13.24
N GLU A 47 -10.20 12.07 13.66
CA GLU A 47 -10.11 11.62 15.06
C GLU A 47 -9.58 12.65 16.06
N GLY A 48 -9.28 13.87 15.61
CA GLY A 48 -8.95 15.00 16.48
C GLY A 48 -7.53 15.04 17.03
N TYR A 49 -6.66 14.08 16.70
CA TYR A 49 -5.27 14.08 17.18
C TYR A 49 -4.48 15.32 16.72
N GLY A 50 -4.74 15.77 15.49
CA GLY A 50 -4.13 16.98 14.93
C GLY A 50 -4.57 18.23 15.67
N THR A 51 -5.87 18.39 15.90
CA THR A 51 -6.42 19.49 16.68
C THR A 51 -5.82 19.53 18.09
N ALA A 52 -5.71 18.36 18.74
CA ALA A 52 -5.10 18.24 20.07
C ALA A 52 -3.62 18.66 20.08
N LEU A 53 -2.87 18.32 19.01
CA LEU A 53 -1.47 18.73 18.83
C LEU A 53 -1.36 20.26 18.66
N LEU A 54 -2.24 20.86 17.88
CA LEU A 54 -2.28 22.31 17.66
C LEU A 54 -2.66 23.06 18.92
N ALA A 55 -3.59 22.53 19.71
CA ALA A 55 -4.05 23.12 20.97
C ALA A 55 -2.93 23.27 22.00
N ALA A 56 -1.88 22.50 21.91
CA ALA A 56 -0.72 22.63 22.79
C ALA A 56 0.03 23.97 22.63
N ALA A 57 -0.11 24.64 21.47
CA ALA A 57 0.52 25.93 21.17
C ALA A 57 -0.49 27.07 20.99
N ALA A 58 -1.71 26.74 20.64
CA ALA A 58 -2.78 27.70 20.32
C ALA A 58 -3.33 28.41 21.54
N ALA A 59 -3.92 29.59 21.32
CA ALA A 59 -4.76 30.25 22.32
C ALA A 59 -6.10 29.55 22.48
N ASP A 60 -6.67 29.06 21.38
CA ASP A 60 -7.91 28.28 21.32
C ASP A 60 -7.87 27.40 20.07
N SER A 61 -8.41 26.16 20.14
CA SER A 61 -8.47 25.23 19.02
C SER A 61 -9.82 24.56 18.92
N VAL A 62 -10.38 24.56 17.73
CA VAL A 62 -11.64 23.89 17.41
C VAL A 62 -11.38 22.90 16.27
N GLY A 63 -11.68 21.63 16.50
CA GLY A 63 -11.75 20.62 15.44
C GLY A 63 -13.19 20.51 14.94
N VAL A 64 -13.35 20.48 13.61
CA VAL A 64 -14.65 20.28 12.97
C VAL A 64 -14.58 19.09 12.04
N ASP A 65 -15.57 18.21 12.15
CA ASP A 65 -15.79 17.13 11.20
C ASP A 65 -17.27 16.98 10.88
N VAL A 66 -17.60 16.45 9.71
CA VAL A 66 -18.98 16.25 9.27
C VAL A 66 -19.61 15.01 9.91
N ASP A 67 -18.79 14.06 10.33
CA ASP A 67 -19.23 12.81 10.93
C ASP A 67 -19.38 12.96 12.46
N PRO A 68 -20.62 12.89 12.99
CA PRO A 68 -20.86 13.03 14.44
C PRO A 68 -20.19 11.92 15.26
N ALA A 69 -20.02 10.70 14.71
CA ALA A 69 -19.37 9.61 15.42
C ALA A 69 -17.88 9.89 15.61
N VAL A 70 -17.22 10.44 14.60
CA VAL A 70 -15.83 10.87 14.63
C VAL A 70 -15.62 12.02 15.62
N VAL A 71 -16.50 12.99 15.63
CA VAL A 71 -16.48 14.11 16.60
C VAL A 71 -16.65 13.59 18.03
N ALA A 72 -17.58 12.65 18.26
CA ALA A 72 -17.77 12.03 19.57
C ALA A 72 -16.53 11.25 20.02
N HIS A 73 -15.88 10.53 19.10
CA HIS A 73 -14.62 9.82 19.36
C HIS A 73 -13.50 10.81 19.73
N ALA A 74 -13.32 11.89 18.94
CA ALA A 74 -12.31 12.91 19.20
C ALA A 74 -12.47 13.53 20.58
N ARG A 75 -13.71 13.85 20.99
CA ARG A 75 -14.04 14.32 22.34
C ARG A 75 -13.67 13.31 23.42
N ALA A 76 -14.03 12.05 23.23
CA ALA A 76 -13.76 10.98 24.19
C ALA A 76 -12.26 10.71 24.35
N ARG A 77 -11.50 10.77 23.24
CA ARG A 77 -10.07 10.42 23.23
C ARG A 77 -9.18 11.56 23.71
N HIS A 78 -9.47 12.79 23.30
CA HIS A 78 -8.60 13.95 23.58
C HIS A 78 -9.15 14.85 24.69
N GLY A 79 -10.39 14.63 25.07
CA GLY A 79 -11.11 15.42 26.05
C GLY A 79 -11.46 16.82 25.54
N GLU A 80 -12.44 17.45 26.20
CA GLU A 80 -12.70 18.88 26.04
C GLU A 80 -11.98 19.62 27.15
N ARG A 81 -11.22 20.64 26.79
CA ARG A 81 -10.47 21.51 27.68
C ARG A 81 -10.85 22.94 27.36
N ALA A 82 -10.53 23.88 28.22
CA ALA A 82 -10.85 25.30 28.02
C ALA A 82 -10.38 25.89 26.67
N ARG A 83 -9.40 25.23 26.04
CA ARG A 83 -8.76 25.68 24.78
C ARG A 83 -8.81 24.63 23.66
N LEU A 84 -9.59 23.55 23.82
CA LEU A 84 -9.72 22.47 22.84
C LEU A 84 -11.19 22.02 22.83
N ARG A 85 -11.83 22.15 21.68
CA ARG A 85 -13.20 21.71 21.44
C ARG A 85 -13.30 20.97 20.11
N TYR A 86 -14.26 20.07 20.02
CA TYR A 86 -14.63 19.39 18.77
C TYR A 86 -16.11 19.62 18.50
N GLN A 87 -16.45 19.90 17.26
CA GLN A 87 -17.80 20.25 16.85
C GLN A 87 -18.15 19.60 15.51
N GLU A 88 -19.39 19.13 15.39
CA GLU A 88 -19.94 18.71 14.11
C GLU A 88 -20.13 19.92 13.19
N GLY A 89 -19.75 19.77 11.92
CA GLY A 89 -19.95 20.80 10.90
C GLY A 89 -19.34 20.45 9.58
N SER A 90 -19.93 21.00 8.51
CA SER A 90 -19.43 20.81 7.15
C SER A 90 -18.46 21.91 6.76
N VAL A 91 -17.35 21.56 6.12
CA VAL A 91 -16.37 22.52 5.60
C VAL A 91 -16.93 23.45 4.52
N ILE A 92 -18.04 23.09 3.88
CA ILE A 92 -18.74 23.93 2.90
C ILE A 92 -19.84 24.81 3.52
N ALA A 93 -20.07 24.67 4.84
CA ALA A 93 -21.05 25.45 5.61
C ALA A 93 -20.62 25.50 7.09
N LEU A 94 -19.50 26.15 7.36
CA LEU A 94 -18.91 26.20 8.71
C LEU A 94 -19.84 26.96 9.71
N PRO A 95 -20.11 26.35 10.89
CA PRO A 95 -21.04 26.92 11.86
C PRO A 95 -20.40 28.00 12.75
N PHE A 96 -19.55 28.84 12.19
CA PHE A 96 -18.81 29.88 12.90
C PHE A 96 -19.10 31.27 12.31
N ALA A 97 -19.00 32.29 13.11
CA ALA A 97 -19.06 33.66 12.66
C ALA A 97 -17.86 34.02 11.75
N ALA A 98 -18.01 35.08 10.97
CA ALA A 98 -16.87 35.60 10.20
C ALA A 98 -15.74 36.05 11.15
N ALA A 99 -14.50 35.98 10.69
CA ALA A 99 -13.32 36.44 11.44
C ALA A 99 -13.13 35.79 12.82
N SER A 100 -13.58 34.53 12.99
CA SER A 100 -13.49 33.81 14.27
C SER A 100 -12.12 33.20 14.53
N PHE A 101 -11.32 32.97 13.49
CA PHE A 101 -10.05 32.25 13.58
C PHE A 101 -8.90 33.05 12.97
N ASP A 102 -7.71 32.82 13.50
CA ASP A 102 -6.47 33.41 13.01
C ASP A 102 -5.68 32.40 12.16
N LEU A 103 -6.02 31.13 12.29
CA LEU A 103 -5.46 30.03 11.52
C LEU A 103 -6.57 29.03 11.18
N VAL A 104 -6.67 28.65 9.91
CA VAL A 104 -7.44 27.49 9.45
C VAL A 104 -6.45 26.44 8.94
N VAL A 105 -6.59 25.21 9.40
CA VAL A 105 -5.86 24.04 8.92
C VAL A 105 -6.86 23.10 8.30
N SER A 106 -6.57 22.59 7.10
CA SER A 106 -7.39 21.57 6.43
C SER A 106 -6.47 20.69 5.58
N PHE A 107 -6.27 19.47 6.04
CA PHE A 107 -5.35 18.54 5.42
C PHE A 107 -6.10 17.35 4.84
N GLU A 108 -5.76 16.99 3.58
CA GLU A 108 -6.35 15.85 2.86
C GLU A 108 -7.89 15.87 2.94
N THR A 109 -8.49 16.94 2.45
CA THR A 109 -9.94 17.16 2.55
C THR A 109 -10.54 17.59 1.22
N ILE A 110 -9.88 18.51 0.51
CA ILE A 110 -10.44 19.16 -0.68
C ILE A 110 -10.73 18.15 -1.80
N GLU A 111 -9.94 17.10 -1.92
CA GLU A 111 -10.07 16.02 -2.90
C GLU A 111 -11.31 15.13 -2.67
N HIS A 112 -11.83 15.10 -1.44
CA HIS A 112 -13.04 14.35 -1.09
C HIS A 112 -14.32 15.11 -1.46
N LEU A 113 -14.21 16.38 -1.81
CA LEU A 113 -15.35 17.19 -2.25
C LEU A 113 -15.57 17.08 -3.75
N ALA A 114 -16.83 17.19 -4.17
CA ALA A 114 -17.15 17.41 -5.58
C ALA A 114 -16.53 18.74 -6.05
N GLY A 115 -16.11 18.83 -7.33
CA GLY A 115 -15.45 20.01 -7.86
C GLY A 115 -16.23 21.32 -7.67
N GLY A 116 -17.58 21.27 -7.67
CA GLY A 116 -18.42 22.43 -7.38
C GLY A 116 -18.44 22.87 -5.91
N ASP A 117 -18.08 22.01 -4.97
CA ASP A 117 -18.04 22.31 -3.53
C ASP A 117 -16.68 22.81 -3.06
N GLN A 118 -15.61 22.53 -3.82
CA GLN A 118 -14.25 22.98 -3.48
C GLN A 118 -14.15 24.53 -3.36
N PRO A 119 -14.68 25.33 -4.29
CA PRO A 119 -14.72 26.79 -4.13
C PRO A 119 -15.55 27.24 -2.92
N ARG A 120 -16.63 26.52 -2.58
CA ARG A 120 -17.47 26.83 -1.40
C ARG A 120 -16.70 26.60 -0.12
N MET A 121 -15.93 25.51 0.00
CA MET A 121 -15.05 25.26 1.13
C MET A 121 -14.05 26.40 1.32
N LEU A 122 -13.35 26.81 0.26
CA LEU A 122 -12.37 27.90 0.34
C LEU A 122 -13.03 29.24 0.74
N ALA A 123 -14.24 29.52 0.22
CA ALA A 123 -15.00 30.70 0.63
C ALA A 123 -15.39 30.68 2.11
N GLN A 124 -15.73 29.50 2.66
CA GLN A 124 -15.98 29.37 4.09
C GLN A 124 -14.72 29.59 4.92
N PHE A 125 -13.58 29.07 4.47
CA PHE A 125 -12.29 29.31 5.14
C PHE A 125 -11.93 30.80 5.15
N ALA A 126 -12.08 31.47 4.01
CA ALA A 126 -11.86 32.91 3.91
C ALA A 126 -12.81 33.73 4.83
N ARG A 127 -14.08 33.33 4.91
CA ARG A 127 -15.09 34.00 5.75
C ARG A 127 -14.76 33.88 7.24
N VAL A 128 -14.34 32.72 7.69
CA VAL A 128 -14.08 32.50 9.13
C VAL A 128 -12.69 32.97 9.56
N LEU A 129 -11.76 33.19 8.64
CA LEU A 129 -10.46 33.76 8.93
C LEU A 129 -10.58 35.26 9.25
N ALA A 130 -9.90 35.68 10.29
CA ALA A 130 -9.73 37.08 10.65
C ALA A 130 -8.82 37.79 9.61
N PRO A 131 -8.90 39.12 9.50
CA PRO A 131 -7.92 39.88 8.72
C PRO A 131 -6.48 39.52 9.18
N GLY A 132 -5.59 39.19 8.23
CA GLY A 132 -4.26 38.72 8.56
C GLY A 132 -4.16 37.25 8.94
N GLY A 133 -5.27 36.53 8.94
CA GLY A 133 -5.31 35.08 9.18
C GLY A 133 -4.68 34.27 8.04
N VAL A 134 -4.32 33.05 8.36
CA VAL A 134 -3.59 32.14 7.47
C VAL A 134 -4.36 30.84 7.28
N LEU A 135 -4.38 30.33 6.04
CA LEU A 135 -4.85 29.02 5.70
C LEU A 135 -3.65 28.09 5.48
N LEU A 136 -3.64 26.94 6.13
CA LEU A 136 -2.81 25.81 5.77
C LEU A 136 -3.69 24.73 5.14
N LEU A 137 -3.39 24.37 3.90
CA LEU A 137 -4.12 23.39 3.12
C LEU A 137 -3.17 22.32 2.59
N SER A 138 -3.54 21.06 2.66
CA SER A 138 -2.88 20.01 1.86
C SER A 138 -3.86 19.36 0.89
N SER A 139 -3.31 18.80 -0.17
CA SER A 139 -4.03 18.04 -1.18
C SER A 139 -3.06 17.13 -1.93
N PRO A 140 -3.47 15.94 -2.38
CA PRO A 140 -2.69 15.16 -3.32
C PRO A 140 -2.34 15.98 -4.57
N ASN A 141 -1.11 15.85 -5.04
CA ASN A 141 -0.73 16.31 -6.36
C ASN A 141 -1.20 15.26 -7.37
N LYS A 142 -2.32 15.49 -8.01
CA LYS A 142 -2.95 14.52 -8.92
C LYS A 142 -1.96 13.87 -9.89
N ARG A 143 -1.04 14.65 -10.45
CA ARG A 143 -0.03 14.15 -11.38
C ARG A 143 0.85 13.08 -10.73
N ARG A 144 1.39 13.36 -9.53
CA ARG A 144 2.33 12.49 -8.82
C ARG A 144 1.64 11.41 -8.01
N TYR A 145 0.48 11.73 -7.44
CA TYR A 145 -0.28 10.83 -6.58
C TYR A 145 -1.00 9.75 -7.38
N SER A 146 -1.71 10.15 -8.45
CA SER A 146 -2.59 9.27 -9.22
C SER A 146 -2.03 8.94 -10.61
N ASP A 147 -1.73 9.95 -11.45
CA ASP A 147 -1.44 9.71 -12.87
C ASP A 147 -0.15 8.93 -13.08
N GLU A 148 0.98 9.39 -12.51
CA GLU A 148 2.29 8.73 -12.68
C GLU A 148 2.37 7.35 -12.01
N ARG A 149 1.51 7.10 -11.02
CA ARG A 149 1.45 5.84 -10.29
C ARG A 149 0.40 4.87 -10.85
N ASN A 150 -0.38 5.32 -11.82
CA ASN A 150 -1.57 4.61 -12.30
C ASN A 150 -2.44 4.12 -11.12
N PHE A 151 -2.65 5.01 -10.14
CA PHE A 151 -3.36 4.72 -8.91
C PHE A 151 -4.62 5.58 -8.84
N ARG A 152 -5.73 4.98 -8.43
CA ARG A 152 -6.98 5.68 -8.18
C ARG A 152 -7.43 5.41 -6.75
N ASN A 153 -7.53 6.47 -5.96
CA ASN A 153 -8.14 6.39 -4.64
C ASN A 153 -9.68 6.40 -4.80
N PRO A 154 -10.40 5.37 -4.33
CA PRO A 154 -11.85 5.28 -4.49
C PRO A 154 -12.62 6.37 -3.70
N PHE A 155 -12.01 6.99 -2.69
CA PHE A 155 -12.59 8.02 -1.86
C PHE A 155 -12.39 9.43 -2.42
N HIS A 156 -11.44 9.63 -3.32
CA HIS A 156 -11.20 10.92 -3.94
C HIS A 156 -12.23 11.21 -5.02
N ARG A 157 -13.00 12.25 -4.83
CA ARG A 157 -14.04 12.67 -5.77
C ARG A 157 -13.50 13.61 -6.85
N HIS A 158 -12.56 14.49 -6.50
CA HIS A 158 -11.96 15.43 -7.44
C HIS A 158 -10.57 15.88 -7.00
N GLU A 159 -9.55 15.18 -7.46
CA GLU A 159 -8.15 15.54 -7.26
C GLU A 159 -7.74 16.71 -8.17
N LEU A 160 -6.81 17.52 -7.68
CA LEU A 160 -6.39 18.76 -8.34
C LEU A 160 -4.94 18.67 -8.85
N TYR A 161 -4.73 19.20 -10.05
CA TYR A 161 -3.39 19.58 -10.47
C TYR A 161 -2.96 20.88 -9.76
N ARG A 162 -1.67 21.14 -9.79
CA ARG A 162 -1.07 22.33 -9.17
C ARG A 162 -1.76 23.63 -9.59
N ASP A 163 -2.03 23.79 -10.90
CA ASP A 163 -2.61 25.01 -11.46
C ASP A 163 -4.11 25.11 -11.18
N ASP A 164 -4.81 23.98 -11.06
CA ASP A 164 -6.24 23.97 -10.67
C ASP A 164 -6.39 24.44 -9.23
N LEU A 165 -5.58 23.91 -8.32
CA LEU A 165 -5.58 24.37 -6.93
C LEU A 165 -5.16 25.84 -6.83
N ALA A 166 -4.19 26.28 -7.62
CA ALA A 166 -3.80 27.69 -7.66
C ALA A 166 -4.96 28.60 -8.07
N ARG A 167 -5.68 28.25 -9.16
CA ARG A 167 -6.86 29.02 -9.62
C ARG A 167 -7.98 29.06 -8.58
N LEU A 168 -8.22 27.95 -7.89
CA LEU A 168 -9.22 27.92 -6.82
C LEU A 168 -8.86 28.88 -5.65
N LEU A 169 -7.58 28.99 -5.34
CA LEU A 169 -7.09 29.86 -4.28
C LEU A 169 -7.00 31.32 -4.67
N ASP A 170 -6.93 31.66 -5.98
CA ASP A 170 -6.68 33.03 -6.49
C ASP A 170 -7.67 34.07 -5.94
N ARG A 171 -8.93 33.71 -5.76
CA ARG A 171 -9.98 34.64 -5.34
C ARG A 171 -9.80 35.11 -3.90
N ASP A 172 -9.61 34.18 -2.98
CA ASP A 172 -9.67 34.44 -1.54
C ASP A 172 -8.28 34.42 -0.87
N PHE A 173 -7.31 33.77 -1.50
CA PHE A 173 -5.96 33.53 -1.00
C PHE A 173 -4.90 33.82 -2.09
N PRO A 174 -4.78 35.06 -2.59
CA PRO A 174 -3.85 35.40 -3.68
C PRO A 174 -2.39 35.24 -3.31
N HIS A 175 -2.05 35.36 -2.01
CA HIS A 175 -0.69 35.22 -1.51
C HIS A 175 -0.45 33.83 -0.97
N ARG A 176 0.58 33.12 -1.46
CA ARG A 176 0.82 31.71 -1.16
C ARG A 176 2.28 31.36 -1.15
N ARG A 177 2.64 30.42 -0.26
CA ARG A 177 3.87 29.62 -0.35
C ARG A 177 3.52 28.17 -0.54
N TRP A 178 4.15 27.55 -1.53
CA TRP A 178 3.96 26.16 -1.87
C TRP A 178 5.08 25.34 -1.25
N PHE A 179 4.70 24.24 -0.64
CA PHE A 179 5.58 23.18 -0.18
C PHE A 179 5.14 21.89 -0.85
N HIS A 180 6.09 21.02 -1.06
CA HIS A 180 5.85 19.66 -1.51
C HIS A 180 6.14 18.70 -0.37
N GLN A 181 5.33 17.67 -0.22
CA GLN A 181 5.54 16.64 0.78
C GLN A 181 5.60 15.28 0.12
N GLN A 182 6.54 14.47 0.56
CA GLN A 182 6.63 13.05 0.26
C GLN A 182 7.54 12.36 1.27
N PRO A 183 7.35 11.05 1.57
CA PRO A 183 8.32 10.27 2.32
C PRO A 183 9.61 10.15 1.54
N LEU A 184 10.73 10.24 2.26
CA LEU A 184 12.07 10.07 1.71
C LEU A 184 12.86 9.09 2.57
N TYR A 185 13.66 8.25 1.93
CA TYR A 185 14.73 7.55 2.60
C TYR A 185 16.03 8.33 2.37
N ALA A 186 16.66 8.83 3.42
CA ALA A 186 17.90 9.60 3.28
C ALA A 186 18.80 9.44 4.51
N SER A 187 20.07 9.79 4.35
CA SER A 187 21.03 9.92 5.45
C SER A 187 20.98 11.35 6.00
N ALA A 188 21.00 11.51 7.31
CA ALA A 188 21.08 12.80 7.96
C ALA A 188 22.42 12.98 8.67
N LEU A 189 23.02 14.16 8.51
CA LEU A 189 24.17 14.62 9.26
C LEU A 189 23.77 15.85 10.07
N TRP A 190 24.12 15.87 11.33
CA TRP A 190 23.82 16.99 12.23
C TRP A 190 25.00 17.26 13.16
N SER A 191 25.14 18.52 13.57
CA SER A 191 26.17 18.92 14.53
C SER A 191 25.76 18.56 15.96
N GLU A 192 26.73 18.16 16.79
CA GLU A 192 26.54 18.06 18.24
C GLU A 192 26.46 19.46 18.90
N ASP A 193 26.99 20.49 18.23
CA ASP A 193 26.90 21.86 18.72
C ASP A 193 25.61 22.55 18.24
N PRO A 194 24.61 22.75 19.11
CA PRO A 194 23.36 23.39 18.74
C PRO A 194 23.52 24.88 18.40
N ALA A 195 24.57 25.53 18.81
CA ALA A 195 24.80 26.95 18.57
C ALA A 195 25.29 27.23 17.13
N GLY A 196 25.93 26.25 16.46
CA GLY A 196 26.43 26.36 15.10
C GLY A 196 25.44 26.03 13.99
N SER A 197 24.27 25.47 14.34
CA SER A 197 23.33 24.87 13.36
C SER A 197 22.04 25.65 13.13
N ALA A 198 21.96 26.90 13.59
CA ALA A 198 20.74 27.70 13.45
C ALA A 198 20.46 28.04 11.98
N GLY A 199 19.71 27.21 11.30
CA GLY A 199 18.87 27.64 10.18
C GLY A 199 19.25 27.20 8.76
N ALA A 200 20.37 26.53 8.51
CA ALA A 200 20.68 26.04 7.16
C ALA A 200 20.50 24.52 7.07
N CYS A 201 19.62 24.08 6.18
CA CYS A 201 19.51 22.69 5.77
C CYS A 201 20.07 22.56 4.34
N GLU A 202 21.10 21.74 4.16
CA GLU A 202 21.59 21.35 2.84
C GLU A 202 20.92 20.03 2.45
N ALA A 203 20.44 19.94 1.23
CA ALA A 203 19.85 18.73 0.71
C ALA A 203 20.55 18.33 -0.61
N TRP A 204 20.95 17.08 -0.70
CA TRP A 204 21.72 16.54 -1.81
C TRP A 204 21.02 15.34 -2.41
N VAL A 205 21.13 15.18 -3.72
CA VAL A 205 20.73 14.00 -4.47
C VAL A 205 21.94 13.45 -5.21
N GLY A 206 22.07 12.14 -5.27
CA GLY A 206 23.18 11.52 -5.99
C GLY A 206 23.04 10.01 -6.09
N ASP A 207 23.83 9.47 -7.00
CA ASP A 207 24.06 8.05 -7.16
C ASP A 207 25.57 7.78 -7.29
N ALA A 208 25.96 6.56 -7.65
CA ALA A 208 27.37 6.18 -7.71
C ALA A 208 28.16 7.06 -8.70
N GLY A 209 28.77 8.11 -8.19
CA GLY A 209 29.69 9.00 -8.91
C GLY A 209 29.19 10.41 -9.20
N THR A 210 27.93 10.73 -8.88
CA THR A 210 27.39 12.08 -9.06
C THR A 210 26.65 12.55 -7.81
N VAL A 211 26.94 13.77 -7.39
CA VAL A 211 26.26 14.43 -6.27
C VAL A 211 25.90 15.86 -6.69
N ALA A 212 24.65 16.25 -6.49
CA ALA A 212 24.15 17.59 -6.79
C ALA A 212 23.21 18.07 -5.69
N PRO A 213 23.09 19.39 -5.48
CA PRO A 213 22.03 19.93 -4.61
C PRO A 213 20.65 19.46 -5.11
N ILE A 214 19.76 19.12 -4.19
CA ILE A 214 18.37 18.82 -4.55
C ILE A 214 17.75 20.10 -5.12
N THR A 215 17.44 20.07 -6.41
CA THR A 215 16.46 20.97 -6.99
C THR A 215 15.08 20.40 -6.67
N VAL A 216 14.20 21.23 -6.10
CA VAL A 216 12.89 20.83 -5.56
C VAL A 216 12.10 20.02 -6.59
N ALA A 217 12.13 18.71 -6.47
CA ALA A 217 11.24 17.84 -7.23
C ALA A 217 9.80 18.03 -6.74
N GLU A 218 8.83 17.86 -7.65
CA GLU A 218 7.44 17.84 -7.23
C GLU A 218 7.14 16.64 -6.32
N GLY A 219 6.56 16.92 -5.16
CA GLY A 219 6.13 15.88 -4.21
C GLY A 219 4.78 15.27 -4.59
N ILE A 220 4.43 14.20 -3.89
CA ILE A 220 3.12 13.53 -4.04
C ILE A 220 1.97 14.33 -3.42
N TYR A 221 2.29 15.25 -2.51
CA TYR A 221 1.31 16.18 -1.95
C TYR A 221 1.76 17.63 -2.08
N PHE A 222 0.81 18.52 -2.24
CA PHE A 222 0.95 19.93 -1.99
C PHE A 222 0.64 20.24 -0.53
N VAL A 223 1.44 21.11 0.09
CA VAL A 223 1.09 21.80 1.32
C VAL A 223 1.20 23.30 1.04
N VAL A 224 0.10 24.02 1.20
CA VAL A 224 0.02 25.42 0.85
C VAL A 224 -0.21 26.25 2.12
N VAL A 225 0.65 27.23 2.34
CA VAL A 225 0.41 28.30 3.29
C VAL A 225 -0.11 29.49 2.49
N ALA A 226 -1.34 29.90 2.77
CA ALA A 226 -2.06 30.88 1.97
C ALA A 226 -2.72 31.97 2.82
N ALA A 227 -2.81 33.16 2.28
CA ALA A 227 -3.40 34.30 2.96
C ALA A 227 -4.01 35.31 1.99
N GLY A 228 -4.90 36.15 2.50
CA GLY A 228 -5.47 37.28 1.80
C GLY A 228 -4.51 38.48 1.69
N ALA A 229 -3.49 38.57 2.55
CA ALA A 229 -2.51 39.65 2.56
C ALA A 229 -1.07 39.12 2.59
N PRO A 230 -0.10 39.78 1.92
CA PRO A 230 1.29 39.29 1.81
C PRO A 230 2.00 39.25 3.17
N ASP A 231 1.77 40.21 4.03
CA ASP A 231 2.44 40.33 5.34
C ASP A 231 2.11 39.14 6.26
N SER A 232 0.94 38.50 6.07
CA SER A 232 0.57 37.29 6.80
C SER A 232 1.50 36.11 6.55
N LEU A 233 2.27 36.13 5.48
CA LEU A 233 3.21 35.10 5.07
C LEU A 233 4.66 35.39 5.44
N ALA A 234 4.95 36.48 6.17
CA ALA A 234 6.33 36.87 6.50
C ALA A 234 7.12 35.77 7.24
N SER A 235 6.43 34.89 7.97
CA SER A 235 7.00 33.75 8.70
C SER A 235 6.51 32.39 8.16
N ALA A 236 6.28 32.29 6.85
CA ALA A 236 5.60 31.14 6.25
C ALA A 236 6.39 29.82 6.23
N GLY A 237 7.46 29.70 7.02
CA GLY A 237 8.13 28.45 7.26
C GLY A 237 9.55 28.35 6.69
N PRO A 238 10.28 27.28 7.03
CA PRO A 238 11.62 27.01 6.52
C PRO A 238 11.59 26.58 5.06
N GLY A 239 12.74 26.62 4.41
CA GLY A 239 12.89 26.07 3.06
C GLY A 239 12.68 24.54 3.02
N VAL A 240 13.08 23.86 4.10
CA VAL A 240 12.93 22.41 4.28
C VAL A 240 12.43 22.14 5.70
N SER A 241 11.53 21.19 5.86
CA SER A 241 11.08 20.67 7.13
C SER A 241 11.22 19.14 7.12
N LEU A 242 11.77 18.56 8.17
CA LEU A 242 12.00 17.14 8.30
C LEU A 242 11.22 16.61 9.52
N PHE A 243 10.74 15.38 9.40
CA PHE A 243 10.04 14.68 10.47
C PHE A 243 10.50 13.23 10.52
N THR A 244 10.85 12.74 11.72
CA THR A 244 11.03 11.32 12.00
C THR A 244 10.38 10.98 13.33
N ASP A 245 10.04 9.72 13.54
CA ASP A 245 9.62 9.24 14.85
C ASP A 245 10.84 8.92 15.73
N SER A 246 10.61 8.82 17.04
CA SER A 246 11.66 8.59 18.03
C SER A 246 12.25 7.18 17.99
N GLY A 247 11.58 6.24 17.35
CA GLY A 247 11.95 4.82 17.29
C GLY A 247 12.44 4.37 15.92
N ASP A 248 12.53 5.27 14.93
CA ASP A 248 12.85 4.92 13.53
C ASP A 248 11.98 3.77 12.99
N SER A 249 10.70 3.73 13.41
CA SER A 249 9.83 2.57 13.25
C SER A 249 9.64 2.17 11.79
N GLU A 250 9.53 3.14 10.88
CA GLU A 250 9.41 2.87 9.44
C GLU A 250 10.70 2.34 8.82
N PHE A 251 11.85 2.83 9.27
CA PHE A 251 13.14 2.28 8.84
C PHE A 251 13.32 0.82 9.29
N ILE A 252 12.98 0.55 10.56
CA ILE A 252 13.02 -0.81 11.12
C ILE A 252 12.06 -1.72 10.35
N ARG A 253 10.84 -1.25 10.08
CA ARG A 253 9.85 -2.00 9.30
C ARG A 253 10.30 -2.26 7.86
N ALA A 254 10.86 -1.27 7.19
CA ALA A 254 11.39 -1.43 5.83
C ALA A 254 12.52 -2.48 5.79
N ARG A 255 13.43 -2.48 6.79
CA ARG A 255 14.47 -3.50 6.93
C ARG A 255 13.90 -4.89 7.20
N ALA A 256 12.89 -5.00 8.07
CA ALA A 256 12.23 -6.27 8.35
C ALA A 256 11.53 -6.82 7.11
N ASN A 257 10.83 -5.96 6.34
CA ASN A 257 10.20 -6.34 5.09
C ASN A 257 11.24 -6.80 4.04
N ALA A 258 12.38 -6.11 3.93
CA ALA A 258 13.46 -6.52 3.03
C ALA A 258 14.04 -7.88 3.42
N ALA A 259 14.24 -8.13 4.72
CA ALA A 259 14.69 -9.43 5.22
C ALA A 259 13.67 -10.55 4.94
N GLU A 260 12.37 -10.24 5.11
CA GLU A 260 11.30 -11.19 4.80
C GLU A 260 11.23 -11.52 3.31
N VAL A 261 11.44 -10.54 2.42
CA VAL A 261 11.53 -10.80 0.97
C VAL A 261 12.67 -11.74 0.64
N LEU A 262 13.85 -11.50 1.22
CA LEU A 262 15.01 -12.39 1.00
C LEU A 262 14.72 -13.81 1.52
N ARG A 263 14.03 -13.93 2.65
CA ARG A 263 13.60 -15.22 3.19
C ARG A 263 12.62 -15.92 2.26
N GLN A 264 11.64 -15.19 1.72
CA GLN A 264 10.64 -15.74 0.79
C GLN A 264 11.28 -16.13 -0.55
N ASP A 265 12.23 -15.35 -1.06
CA ASP A 265 12.99 -15.69 -2.26
C ASP A 265 13.77 -17.00 -2.08
N ALA A 266 14.42 -17.17 -0.92
CA ALA A 266 15.10 -18.42 -0.59
C ALA A 266 14.15 -19.63 -0.54
N LEU A 267 12.97 -19.46 0.08
CA LEU A 267 11.94 -20.51 0.13
C LEU A 267 11.38 -20.83 -1.26
N LEU A 268 11.18 -19.81 -2.11
CA LEU A 268 10.76 -20.03 -3.50
C LEU A 268 11.80 -20.82 -4.28
N LYS A 269 13.07 -20.49 -4.17
CA LYS A 269 14.17 -21.24 -4.81
C LYS A 269 14.23 -22.69 -4.34
N GLU A 270 14.05 -22.94 -3.05
CA GLU A 270 13.98 -24.30 -2.51
C GLU A 270 12.77 -25.08 -3.07
N ARG A 271 11.62 -24.39 -3.14
CA ARG A 271 10.38 -24.98 -3.68
C ARG A 271 10.48 -25.25 -5.19
N ASP A 272 11.09 -24.36 -5.95
CA ASP A 272 11.36 -24.56 -7.38
C ASP A 272 12.30 -25.76 -7.61
N ALA A 273 13.34 -25.89 -6.79
CA ALA A 273 14.21 -27.05 -6.82
C ALA A 273 13.47 -28.36 -6.47
N ALA A 274 12.55 -28.31 -5.49
CA ALA A 274 11.69 -29.45 -5.16
C ALA A 274 10.74 -29.81 -6.29
N LEU A 275 10.11 -28.83 -6.92
CA LEU A 275 9.26 -29.01 -8.11
C LEU A 275 10.04 -29.61 -9.28
N GLY A 276 11.26 -29.15 -9.52
CA GLY A 276 12.14 -29.72 -10.52
C GLY A 276 12.46 -31.21 -10.26
N ARG A 277 12.73 -31.58 -9.00
CA ARG A 277 12.92 -33.00 -8.62
C ARG A 277 11.65 -33.83 -8.83
N GLN A 278 10.50 -33.29 -8.49
CA GLN A 278 9.22 -33.97 -8.70
C GLN A 278 8.91 -34.13 -10.20
N ALA A 279 9.15 -33.09 -10.99
CA ALA A 279 8.99 -33.18 -12.46
C ALA A 279 9.91 -34.25 -13.08
N ALA A 280 11.18 -34.32 -12.65
CA ALA A 280 12.09 -35.35 -13.07
C ALA A 280 11.62 -36.76 -12.65
N HIS A 281 11.05 -36.88 -11.44
CA HIS A 281 10.48 -38.14 -10.96
C HIS A 281 9.24 -38.55 -11.76
N VAL A 282 8.36 -37.60 -12.08
CA VAL A 282 7.19 -37.84 -12.94
C VAL A 282 7.65 -38.30 -14.33
N ALA A 283 8.62 -37.62 -14.95
CA ALA A 283 9.15 -38.02 -16.24
C ALA A 283 9.76 -39.45 -16.22
N HIS A 284 10.49 -39.79 -15.16
CA HIS A 284 11.00 -41.13 -14.98
C HIS A 284 9.89 -42.20 -14.85
N LEU A 285 8.83 -41.87 -14.10
CA LEU A 285 7.65 -42.76 -13.98
C LEU A 285 6.94 -42.93 -15.33
N GLU A 286 6.81 -41.87 -16.10
CA GLU A 286 6.24 -41.91 -17.45
C GLU A 286 7.05 -42.81 -18.38
N GLU A 287 8.39 -42.74 -18.31
CA GLU A 287 9.28 -43.65 -19.05
C GLU A 287 9.07 -45.12 -18.63
N LEU A 288 8.97 -45.41 -17.33
CA LEU A 288 8.70 -46.73 -16.80
C LEU A 288 7.33 -47.25 -17.23
N VAL A 289 6.32 -46.40 -17.23
CA VAL A 289 4.96 -46.73 -17.70
C VAL A 289 5.01 -47.08 -19.18
N ALA A 290 5.65 -46.25 -20.01
CA ALA A 290 5.79 -46.48 -21.45
C ALA A 290 6.59 -47.77 -21.76
N ALA A 291 7.65 -48.05 -20.97
CA ALA A 291 8.38 -49.31 -21.11
C ALA A 291 7.51 -50.52 -20.77
N ARG A 292 6.70 -50.40 -19.73
CA ARG A 292 5.81 -51.48 -19.29
C ARG A 292 4.64 -51.69 -20.26
N GLU A 293 4.13 -50.61 -20.85
CA GLU A 293 3.10 -50.67 -21.89
C GLU A 293 3.65 -51.44 -23.14
N ARG A 294 4.90 -51.21 -23.51
CA ARG A 294 5.54 -51.96 -24.59
C ARG A 294 5.61 -53.45 -24.27
N ILE A 295 6.02 -53.81 -23.04
CA ILE A 295 6.06 -55.19 -22.59
C ILE A 295 4.65 -55.83 -22.60
N VAL A 296 3.64 -55.08 -22.21
CA VAL A 296 2.25 -55.55 -22.24
C VAL A 296 1.80 -55.77 -23.66
N GLN A 297 2.09 -54.82 -24.58
CA GLN A 297 1.79 -54.99 -26.03
C GLN A 297 2.49 -56.18 -26.65
N GLU A 298 3.79 -56.41 -26.32
CA GLU A 298 4.52 -57.59 -26.75
C GLU A 298 3.88 -58.88 -26.23
N ARG A 299 3.47 -58.87 -24.94
CA ARG A 299 2.79 -60.02 -24.34
C ARG A 299 1.40 -60.26 -24.93
N ASP A 300 0.65 -59.18 -25.20
CA ASP A 300 -0.65 -59.26 -25.84
C ASP A 300 -0.53 -59.81 -27.29
N ALA A 301 0.53 -59.38 -27.99
CA ALA A 301 0.84 -59.90 -29.32
C ALA A 301 1.28 -61.39 -29.29
N GLU A 302 2.13 -61.77 -28.31
CA GLU A 302 2.48 -63.17 -28.06
C GLU A 302 1.24 -64.00 -27.71
N LEU A 303 0.37 -63.48 -26.84
CA LEU A 303 -0.89 -64.09 -26.46
C LEU A 303 -1.83 -64.25 -27.67
N ALA A 304 -1.93 -63.17 -28.50
CA ALA A 304 -2.71 -63.21 -29.73
C ALA A 304 -2.15 -64.27 -30.72
N ALA A 305 -0.84 -64.32 -30.85
CA ALA A 305 -0.19 -65.30 -31.69
C ALA A 305 -0.38 -66.75 -31.16
N VAL A 306 -0.25 -66.96 -29.84
CA VAL A 306 -0.53 -68.23 -29.16
C VAL A 306 -2.00 -68.60 -29.28
N ASN A 307 -2.92 -67.63 -29.11
CA ASN A 307 -4.34 -67.89 -29.29
C ASN A 307 -4.71 -68.25 -30.75
N ALA A 308 -4.11 -67.51 -31.72
CA ALA A 308 -4.29 -67.83 -33.13
C ALA A 308 -3.74 -69.21 -33.50
N ALA A 309 -2.56 -69.58 -32.97
CA ALA A 309 -1.97 -70.91 -33.13
C ALA A 309 -2.85 -71.97 -32.42
N ARG A 310 -3.42 -71.63 -31.26
CA ARG A 310 -4.33 -72.52 -30.55
C ARG A 310 -5.68 -72.70 -31.29
N GLU A 311 -6.26 -71.58 -31.77
CA GLU A 311 -7.48 -71.64 -32.58
C GLU A 311 -7.24 -72.44 -33.87
N SER A 312 -6.05 -72.28 -34.51
CA SER A 312 -5.66 -73.11 -35.65
C SER A 312 -5.54 -74.59 -35.28
N ALA A 313 -4.94 -74.85 -34.09
CA ALA A 313 -4.83 -76.21 -33.58
C ALA A 313 -6.21 -76.82 -33.17
N GLU A 314 -7.06 -75.96 -32.57
CA GLU A 314 -8.43 -76.37 -32.21
C GLU A 314 -9.34 -76.52 -33.44
N GLN A 315 -9.14 -75.69 -34.51
CA GLN A 315 -9.81 -75.94 -35.79
C GLN A 315 -9.33 -77.25 -36.43
N ALA A 316 -8.06 -77.56 -36.26
CA ALA A 316 -7.55 -78.92 -36.68
C ALA A 316 -8.07 -80.01 -35.76
N LEU A 317 -8.27 -79.76 -34.50
CA LEU A 317 -8.90 -80.68 -33.53
C LEU A 317 -10.43 -80.70 -33.58
N ALA A 318 -11.06 -79.58 -33.97
CA ALA A 318 -12.53 -79.45 -34.06
C ALA A 318 -13.13 -80.29 -35.17
N ALA A 319 -12.30 -80.78 -36.06
CA ALA A 319 -12.75 -81.93 -36.86
C ALA A 319 -13.00 -83.15 -35.99
N ALA A 320 -12.64 -83.11 -34.70
CA ALA A 320 -12.62 -84.31 -33.88
C ALA A 320 -13.35 -84.21 -32.52
N HIS A 321 -14.08 -83.27 -32.16
CA HIS A 321 -14.99 -83.31 -30.97
C HIS A 321 -15.12 -82.05 -30.09
N ALA A 322 -16.22 -81.90 -29.56
CA ALA A 322 -16.95 -81.34 -28.34
C ALA A 322 -16.17 -80.69 -27.17
N ALA A 323 -14.84 -80.49 -27.18
CA ALA A 323 -14.05 -79.81 -26.16
C ALA A 323 -14.03 -78.28 -26.35
N ARG A 324 -14.82 -77.79 -27.30
CA ARG A 324 -14.85 -76.42 -27.78
C ARG A 324 -15.45 -75.42 -26.76
N ASP A 325 -16.24 -75.86 -25.82
CA ASP A 325 -17.04 -74.93 -24.98
C ASP A 325 -16.35 -74.54 -23.66
N GLU A 326 -15.39 -75.32 -23.21
CA GLU A 326 -14.65 -75.07 -21.95
C GLU A 326 -13.47 -74.09 -22.15
N ALA A 327 -12.74 -74.19 -23.24
CA ALA A 327 -11.58 -73.38 -23.55
C ALA A 327 -11.96 -71.92 -23.91
N THR A 328 -13.17 -71.71 -24.42
CA THR A 328 -13.64 -70.35 -24.72
C THR A 328 -14.01 -69.50 -23.48
N GLY A 329 -14.31 -70.14 -22.33
CA GLY A 329 -14.62 -69.49 -21.06
C GLY A 329 -13.37 -68.86 -20.43
N GLU A 330 -12.26 -69.57 -20.38
CA GLU A 330 -11.01 -69.14 -19.77
C GLU A 330 -10.34 -67.95 -20.53
N ALA A 331 -10.40 -67.99 -21.89
CA ALA A 331 -9.86 -66.93 -22.71
C ALA A 331 -10.59 -65.56 -22.53
N ARG A 332 -11.89 -65.61 -22.22
CA ARG A 332 -12.69 -64.42 -21.93
C ARG A 332 -12.33 -63.83 -20.55
N HIS A 333 -12.13 -64.63 -19.53
CA HIS A 333 -11.80 -64.22 -18.19
C HIS A 333 -10.45 -63.49 -18.13
N THR A 334 -9.44 -64.02 -18.75
CA THR A 334 -8.08 -63.40 -18.83
C THR A 334 -8.09 -62.05 -19.56
N ARG A 335 -8.95 -61.91 -20.56
CA ARG A 335 -9.09 -60.66 -21.32
C ARG A 335 -9.77 -59.55 -20.52
N ASP A 336 -10.77 -59.89 -19.69
CA ASP A 336 -11.49 -58.96 -18.85
C ASP A 336 -10.64 -58.51 -17.65
N GLU A 337 -9.82 -59.39 -17.08
CA GLU A 337 -8.83 -59.07 -16.06
C GLU A 337 -7.74 -58.12 -16.59
N SER A 338 -7.26 -58.34 -17.82
CA SER A 338 -6.31 -57.48 -18.49
C SER A 338 -6.90 -56.08 -18.77
N ARG A 339 -8.18 -55.99 -19.16
CA ARG A 339 -8.89 -54.75 -19.35
C ARG A 339 -9.10 -53.97 -18.03
N ALA A 340 -9.43 -54.69 -16.94
CA ALA A 340 -9.56 -54.09 -15.63
C ALA A 340 -8.20 -53.52 -15.11
N THR A 341 -7.11 -54.17 -15.44
CA THR A 341 -5.74 -53.73 -15.09
C THR A 341 -5.32 -52.51 -15.87
N LEU A 342 -5.62 -52.46 -17.19
CA LEU A 342 -5.37 -51.30 -18.03
C LEU A 342 -6.20 -50.06 -17.57
N ALA A 343 -7.46 -50.26 -17.29
CA ALA A 343 -8.32 -49.18 -16.81
C ALA A 343 -7.84 -48.59 -15.48
N ARG A 344 -7.28 -49.41 -14.55
CA ARG A 344 -6.66 -48.92 -13.30
C ARG A 344 -5.43 -48.05 -13.58
N ARG A 345 -4.60 -48.44 -14.55
CA ARG A 345 -3.39 -47.66 -14.92
C ARG A 345 -3.71 -46.32 -15.57
N ASP A 346 -4.72 -46.29 -16.44
CA ASP A 346 -5.16 -45.03 -17.05
C ASP A 346 -5.70 -44.06 -15.99
N ALA A 347 -6.38 -44.59 -14.97
CA ALA A 347 -6.87 -43.77 -13.84
C ALA A 347 -5.71 -43.24 -12.96
N ASP A 348 -4.63 -44.02 -12.78
CA ASP A 348 -3.43 -43.58 -12.05
C ASP A 348 -2.69 -42.49 -12.80
N LEU A 349 -2.57 -42.61 -14.12
CA LEU A 349 -1.96 -41.60 -14.99
C LEU A 349 -2.75 -40.28 -14.96
N ALA A 350 -4.05 -40.39 -15.01
CA ALA A 350 -4.94 -39.21 -14.91
C ALA A 350 -4.78 -38.49 -13.56
N ARG A 351 -4.67 -39.25 -12.44
CA ARG A 351 -4.43 -38.66 -11.12
C ARG A 351 -3.10 -37.94 -11.01
N ALA A 352 -2.03 -38.52 -11.55
CA ALA A 352 -0.69 -37.91 -11.59
C ALA A 352 -0.67 -36.63 -12.42
N ARG A 353 -1.35 -36.58 -13.57
CA ARG A 353 -1.49 -35.36 -14.40
C ARG A 353 -2.28 -34.27 -13.70
N HIS A 354 -3.34 -34.62 -12.97
CA HIS A 354 -4.13 -33.64 -12.19
C HIS A 354 -3.30 -33.00 -11.06
N ALA A 355 -2.50 -33.81 -10.35
CA ALA A 355 -1.60 -33.31 -9.31
C ALA A 355 -0.54 -32.34 -9.87
N ALA A 356 0.05 -32.65 -11.03
CA ALA A 356 1.02 -31.77 -11.68
C ALA A 356 0.41 -30.42 -12.10
N THR A 357 -0.82 -30.44 -12.62
CA THR A 357 -1.52 -29.20 -13.00
C THR A 357 -1.87 -28.32 -11.79
N ALA A 358 -2.26 -28.94 -10.68
CA ALA A 358 -2.55 -28.23 -9.43
C ALA A 358 -1.30 -27.54 -8.86
N MET A 359 -0.15 -28.23 -8.90
CA MET A 359 1.13 -27.68 -8.45
C MET A 359 1.58 -26.49 -9.33
N GLN A 360 1.40 -26.58 -10.66
CA GLN A 360 1.68 -25.44 -11.55
C GLN A 360 0.77 -24.21 -11.27
N GLY A 361 -0.47 -24.47 -10.90
CA GLY A 361 -1.40 -23.41 -10.49
C GLY A 361 -0.97 -22.69 -9.19
N GLU A 362 -0.48 -23.45 -8.22
CA GLU A 362 0.04 -22.91 -6.97
C GLU A 362 1.33 -22.11 -7.17
N GLN A 363 2.22 -22.59 -8.01
CA GLN A 363 3.42 -21.86 -8.40
C GLN A 363 3.10 -20.48 -8.99
N ARG A 364 2.17 -20.41 -9.93
CA ARG A 364 1.74 -19.12 -10.53
C ARG A 364 1.15 -18.16 -9.50
N ARG A 365 0.43 -18.68 -8.49
CA ARG A 365 -0.10 -17.84 -7.40
C ARG A 365 1.00 -17.25 -6.53
N LEU A 366 2.02 -18.05 -6.22
CA LEU A 366 3.18 -17.60 -5.45
C LEU A 366 4.02 -16.58 -6.22
N GLU A 367 4.23 -16.79 -7.52
CA GLU A 367 4.91 -15.82 -8.40
C GLU A 367 4.16 -14.49 -8.48
N ALA A 368 2.82 -14.52 -8.59
CA ALA A 368 2.00 -13.32 -8.59
C ALA A 368 2.06 -12.58 -7.24
N ALA A 369 2.06 -13.31 -6.12
CA ALA A 369 2.20 -12.72 -4.78
C ALA A 369 3.58 -12.08 -4.59
N LEU A 370 4.64 -12.72 -5.08
CA LEU A 370 6.00 -12.17 -5.07
C LEU A 370 6.08 -10.87 -5.86
N GLN A 371 5.56 -10.85 -7.10
CA GLN A 371 5.53 -9.64 -7.92
C GLN A 371 4.75 -8.50 -7.26
N ALA A 372 3.64 -8.80 -6.57
CA ALA A 372 2.89 -7.80 -5.82
C ALA A 372 3.72 -7.22 -4.66
N GLN A 373 4.48 -8.07 -3.98
CA GLN A 373 5.36 -7.67 -2.89
C GLN A 373 6.58 -6.87 -3.37
N GLU A 374 7.20 -7.30 -4.49
CA GLU A 374 8.27 -6.55 -5.14
C GLU A 374 7.83 -5.15 -5.57
N ARG A 375 6.61 -5.02 -6.13
CA ARG A 375 6.01 -3.72 -6.45
C ARG A 375 5.82 -2.85 -5.22
N MET A 376 5.39 -3.44 -4.09
CA MET A 376 5.23 -2.73 -2.83
C MET A 376 6.57 -2.27 -2.28
N ILE A 377 7.61 -3.09 -2.38
CA ILE A 377 8.98 -2.77 -1.95
C ILE A 377 9.61 -1.72 -2.88
N ALA A 378 9.45 -1.87 -4.20
CA ALA A 378 9.90 -0.88 -5.17
C ALA A 378 9.22 0.48 -4.92
N TYR A 379 7.95 0.47 -4.54
CA TYR A 379 7.25 1.68 -4.10
C TYR A 379 7.85 2.26 -2.81
N GLN A 380 8.12 1.42 -1.81
CA GLN A 380 8.75 1.84 -0.55
C GLN A 380 10.21 2.28 -0.73
N GLN A 381 10.92 1.71 -1.71
CA GLN A 381 12.29 2.05 -2.11
C GLN A 381 12.35 3.13 -3.19
N SER A 382 11.21 3.53 -3.75
CA SER A 382 11.14 4.64 -4.70
C SER A 382 11.66 5.93 -4.05
N VAL A 383 12.05 6.87 -4.90
CA VAL A 383 12.48 8.22 -4.46
C VAL A 383 11.48 8.83 -3.46
N HIS A 384 10.21 8.45 -3.55
CA HIS A 384 9.13 8.83 -2.63
C HIS A 384 9.27 8.19 -1.24
N GLY A 385 9.60 6.91 -1.16
CA GLY A 385 9.87 6.22 0.11
C GLY A 385 11.18 6.73 0.75
N TRP A 386 12.16 7.04 -0.10
CA TRP A 386 13.50 7.47 0.31
C TRP A 386 13.55 8.92 0.83
N LEU A 387 12.78 9.80 0.23
CA LEU A 387 12.75 11.23 0.55
C LEU A 387 12.06 11.58 1.88
N ARG A 388 11.26 10.71 2.47
CA ARG A 388 10.55 10.99 3.73
C ARG A 388 11.34 10.73 5.00
N LEU A 389 12.22 9.74 5.03
CA LEU A 389 12.91 9.32 6.26
C LEU A 389 13.85 10.38 6.87
N PRO A 390 14.69 11.11 6.11
CA PRO A 390 15.57 12.14 6.70
C PRO A 390 14.81 13.37 7.16
N TRP A 391 13.77 13.74 6.45
CA TRP A 391 12.93 14.89 6.77
C TRP A 391 12.18 14.72 8.10
N LEU A 392 11.70 13.50 8.34
CA LEU A 392 11.09 13.09 9.59
C LEU A 392 12.07 13.16 10.77
N ARG A 393 13.31 12.71 10.55
CA ARG A 393 14.38 12.71 11.57
C ARG A 393 14.84 14.11 11.96
N LEU A 394 14.95 15.02 11.01
CA LEU A 394 15.34 16.42 11.27
C LEU A 394 14.26 17.16 12.05
N LYS A 395 12.99 16.95 11.73
CA LYS A 395 11.87 17.62 12.39
C LYS A 395 11.71 17.21 13.85
N LEU A 396 11.86 15.92 14.18
CA LEU A 396 11.79 15.45 15.57
C LEU A 396 12.97 15.97 16.42
N ARG A 397 14.14 16.16 15.82
CA ARG A 397 15.28 16.79 16.50
C ARG A 397 15.08 18.27 16.77
N TRP A 398 14.53 18.99 15.80
CA TRP A 398 14.23 20.41 15.94
C TRP A 398 13.12 20.68 17.00
N GLN A 399 12.15 19.77 17.10
CA GLN A 399 11.11 19.84 18.15
C GLN A 399 11.66 19.54 19.55
N ARG A 400 12.64 18.62 19.70
CA ARG A 400 13.32 18.37 20.98
C ARG A 400 14.17 19.56 21.45
N TRP A 401 14.75 20.31 20.51
CA TRP A 401 15.55 21.48 20.81
C TRP A 401 14.72 22.70 21.29
N ARG A 402 13.42 22.77 20.91
CA ARG A 402 12.51 23.86 21.35
C ARG A 402 11.72 23.53 22.61
N GLY A 403 11.83 22.35 23.17
CA GLY A 403 11.10 21.88 24.35
C GLY A 403 11.92 21.90 25.66
N ASN A 404 13.12 22.50 25.63
CA ASN A 404 13.91 22.85 26.83
C ASN A 404 14.01 24.36 27.00
#